data_d136332614a56edda9a13498a0a77228
#
_entry.id   d136332614a56edda9a13498a0a77228
#
_cell.length_a   1.000
_cell.length_b   1.000
_cell.length_c   1.000
_cell.angle_alpha   90.00
_cell.angle_beta   90.00
_cell.angle_gamma   90.00
#
_symmetry.space_group_name_H-M   'P 1'
#
loop_
_entity.id
_entity.type
_entity.pdbx_description
1 polymer ?
#
loop_
_entity_poly.entity_id
_entity_poly.type
_entity_poly.pdbx_seq_one_letter_code
_entity_poly.pdbx_strand_id
1 'polypeptide(L)'
;MELPVTRRTASVALLSLTAPAWSRAATASAGTKVLRYAFPVAETGFDPVKLSDLYSRTVTGHIFESLYCYDGLARPTQIRPLTAAAMPETADEFRTWTFRIRPGIFFADDPAFQGRPRELVAADYVYSLKRFADPANKSPPWGSVEEMGLVGLKALREEALQKRTPFDYEREIPGLRAIDRYTLQCRLENPRPRMHEDMADAGSYGAVAREVVQMYGEQIAAHPVGTGPLRLKSWRRSSLIVLERNPGYRERYYEDEAAPAADDAEGQALLARFKGRRLPLVDEVEIAIIEERQPRWLAFLNEQADFCERVPEEFIDIAMPGGKVAPNLAKRGIRGMRVVGPEGTLTIYNMEHPVIGGYTPEKVALRRAINLAVDVPREITAVRRSQAIPAQSPCVPHTTGYDPLYKSEMGDHDPARAMALLDMFGYVDRDGDGWREQPNGEPLTIVRRTYPDGLQRALDGLWQKNLKAVGLKVEFQVSQWPENLKAAQAGNFMVWAAGSSASQPDGLGALQRLYGPSSGGSNLSRFKNVEFDALYERLRRIPDGPEREQLFLQAKRMSLAWAPYRQHVHRIYSDMVHPWLVGYRRPFFSQRWWHRVDIDESQLRGRQRT
;
A
#
# COMPACT_ATOMS: atom_id res chain seq x y z
N MET A 1 76.58 -4.77 10.71
CA MET A 1 75.61 -5.22 11.75
C MET A 1 74.24 -5.00 11.14
N GLU A 2 73.80 -5.99 10.36
CA GLU A 2 72.57 -5.98 9.56
C GLU A 2 71.42 -6.48 10.40
N LEU A 3 70.31 -5.77 10.37
CA LEU A 3 69.03 -6.23 10.94
C LEU A 3 68.10 -6.70 9.80
N PRO A 4 67.43 -7.83 9.94
CA PRO A 4 66.63 -8.39 8.86
C PRO A 4 65.22 -7.77 8.79
N VAL A 5 64.80 -7.44 7.57
CA VAL A 5 63.45 -7.00 7.22
C VAL A 5 62.51 -8.23 7.17
N THR A 6 61.59 -8.33 8.08
CA THR A 6 60.52 -9.34 8.04
C THR A 6 59.39 -8.88 7.13
N ARG A 7 59.16 -9.62 6.04
CA ARG A 7 57.97 -9.49 5.19
C ARG A 7 56.73 -9.96 5.96
N ARG A 8 55.82 -9.03 6.23
CA ARG A 8 54.45 -9.37 6.63
C ARG A 8 53.64 -9.72 5.37
N THR A 9 53.30 -10.98 5.23
CA THR A 9 52.29 -11.48 4.29
C THR A 9 50.93 -11.02 4.75
N ALA A 10 50.32 -10.13 3.99
CA ALA A 10 48.92 -9.74 4.16
C ALA A 10 48.03 -10.83 3.53
N SER A 11 47.39 -11.62 4.36
CA SER A 11 46.35 -12.55 3.90
C SER A 11 45.09 -11.74 3.57
N VAL A 12 44.81 -11.61 2.28
CA VAL A 12 43.55 -11.08 1.77
C VAL A 12 42.51 -12.19 1.97
N ALA A 13 41.68 -12.06 2.98
CA ALA A 13 40.48 -12.86 3.14
C ALA A 13 39.47 -12.43 2.06
N LEU A 14 39.32 -13.24 1.01
CA LEU A 14 38.18 -13.15 0.10
C LEU A 14 36.91 -13.49 0.92
N LEU A 15 36.17 -12.45 1.30
CA LEU A 15 34.78 -12.59 1.67
C LEU A 15 34.01 -12.99 0.39
N SER A 16 33.78 -14.28 0.23
CA SER A 16 32.82 -14.81 -0.73
C SER A 16 31.42 -14.33 -0.30
N LEU A 17 30.92 -13.30 -0.95
CA LEU A 17 29.50 -12.92 -0.95
C LEU A 17 28.73 -14.12 -1.50
N THR A 18 28.24 -14.98 -0.62
CA THR A 18 27.23 -15.98 -0.96
C THR A 18 25.94 -15.22 -1.24
N ALA A 19 25.71 -14.86 -2.50
CA ALA A 19 24.37 -14.61 -2.99
C ALA A 19 23.50 -15.79 -2.53
N PRO A 20 22.25 -15.56 -2.08
CA PRO A 20 21.36 -16.66 -1.78
C PRO A 20 21.24 -17.49 -3.05
N ALA A 21 21.92 -18.64 -3.05
CA ALA A 21 21.83 -19.57 -4.14
C ALA A 21 20.37 -20.02 -4.16
N TRP A 22 19.67 -19.63 -5.22
CA TRP A 22 18.57 -20.44 -5.71
C TRP A 22 19.24 -21.78 -6.04
N SER A 23 19.40 -22.62 -5.01
CA SER A 23 19.83 -23.97 -5.28
C SER A 23 18.79 -24.50 -6.26
N ARG A 24 19.23 -25.02 -7.38
CA ARG A 24 18.46 -25.88 -8.25
C ARG A 24 17.96 -27.04 -7.38
N ALA A 25 17.05 -26.71 -6.46
CA ALA A 25 16.39 -27.63 -5.59
C ALA A 25 15.27 -28.24 -6.40
N ALA A 26 15.34 -29.52 -6.54
CA ALA A 26 14.36 -30.43 -7.06
C ALA A 26 13.95 -30.16 -8.52
N THR A 27 14.34 -31.03 -9.40
CA THR A 27 13.65 -31.34 -10.63
C THR A 27 12.15 -31.22 -10.41
N ALA A 28 11.58 -30.02 -10.73
CA ALA A 28 10.14 -29.89 -10.88
C ALA A 28 9.72 -31.00 -11.84
N SER A 29 8.80 -31.87 -11.42
CA SER A 29 8.28 -32.91 -12.29
C SER A 29 7.80 -32.20 -13.57
N ALA A 30 8.11 -32.77 -14.73
CA ALA A 30 7.73 -32.19 -16.01
C ALA A 30 6.22 -31.89 -15.98
N GLY A 31 5.83 -30.60 -15.90
CA GLY A 31 4.45 -30.18 -15.87
C GLY A 31 4.03 -29.30 -14.68
N THR A 32 4.86 -29.05 -13.65
CA THR A 32 4.49 -28.15 -12.53
C THR A 32 4.68 -26.68 -12.92
N LYS A 33 3.63 -25.89 -12.87
CA LYS A 33 3.65 -24.46 -13.16
C LYS A 33 4.03 -23.65 -11.94
N VAL A 34 5.27 -23.18 -11.90
CA VAL A 34 5.83 -22.40 -10.77
C VAL A 34 5.96 -20.94 -11.15
N LEU A 35 5.31 -20.06 -10.41
CA LEU A 35 5.53 -18.61 -10.47
C LEU A 35 6.68 -18.25 -9.51
N ARG A 36 7.74 -17.62 -10.03
CA ARG A 36 8.88 -17.14 -9.23
C ARG A 36 8.84 -15.64 -9.09
N TYR A 37 8.84 -15.20 -7.84
CA TYR A 37 8.72 -13.80 -7.47
C TYR A 37 9.77 -13.40 -6.44
N ALA A 38 10.14 -12.12 -6.38
CA ALA A 38 11.08 -11.61 -5.38
C ALA A 38 10.46 -10.47 -4.59
N PHE A 39 10.46 -10.58 -3.26
CA PHE A 39 10.06 -9.49 -2.35
C PHE A 39 11.26 -8.62 -1.98
N PRO A 40 11.08 -7.28 -1.94
CA PRO A 40 12.11 -6.33 -1.51
C PRO A 40 12.21 -6.14 0.01
N VAL A 41 11.32 -6.75 0.78
CA VAL A 41 11.26 -6.65 2.25
C VAL A 41 10.88 -8.01 2.81
N ALA A 42 11.52 -8.40 3.91
CA ALA A 42 11.20 -9.63 4.61
C ALA A 42 9.78 -9.56 5.24
N GLU A 43 9.14 -10.70 5.25
CA GLU A 43 7.84 -10.93 5.89
C GLU A 43 7.95 -10.95 7.42
N THR A 44 6.84 -10.61 8.10
CA THR A 44 6.76 -10.63 9.58
C THR A 44 6.07 -11.90 10.11
N GLY A 45 5.26 -12.56 9.28
CA GLY A 45 4.50 -13.77 9.61
C GLY A 45 3.18 -13.82 8.85
N PHE A 46 2.30 -14.78 9.18
CA PHE A 46 1.08 -15.02 8.40
C PHE A 46 -0.20 -15.11 9.26
N ASP A 47 -0.20 -14.50 10.44
CA ASP A 47 -1.43 -14.31 11.24
C ASP A 47 -2.07 -12.95 10.92
N PRO A 48 -3.26 -12.88 10.29
CA PRO A 48 -3.88 -11.62 9.83
C PRO A 48 -3.97 -10.53 10.89
N VAL A 49 -4.23 -10.88 12.15
CA VAL A 49 -4.39 -9.87 13.22
C VAL A 49 -3.08 -9.22 13.67
N LYS A 50 -1.92 -9.79 13.29
CA LYS A 50 -0.58 -9.30 13.65
C LYS A 50 0.14 -8.58 12.51
N LEU A 51 -0.48 -8.49 11.34
CA LEU A 51 0.17 -7.95 10.14
C LEU A 51 0.01 -6.43 10.02
N SER A 52 1.10 -5.76 9.72
CA SER A 52 1.12 -4.34 9.36
C SER A 52 1.85 -4.08 8.03
N ASP A 53 2.56 -5.07 7.50
CA ASP A 53 3.35 -4.95 6.28
C ASP A 53 2.62 -5.49 5.05
N LEU A 54 2.92 -4.89 3.89
CA LEU A 54 2.30 -5.23 2.61
C LEU A 54 2.63 -6.67 2.17
N TYR A 55 3.86 -7.14 2.39
CA TYR A 55 4.34 -8.38 1.81
C TYR A 55 3.77 -9.61 2.53
N SER A 56 3.70 -9.58 3.86
CA SER A 56 2.98 -10.59 4.63
C SER A 56 1.49 -10.64 4.25
N ARG A 57 0.85 -9.45 4.10
CA ARG A 57 -0.56 -9.36 3.66
C ARG A 57 -0.77 -9.84 2.23
N THR A 58 0.21 -9.71 1.36
CA THR A 58 0.15 -10.28 0.00
C THR A 58 0.10 -11.81 0.06
N VAL A 59 0.92 -12.44 0.89
CA VAL A 59 0.90 -13.90 1.08
C VAL A 59 -0.42 -14.37 1.68
N THR A 60 -0.84 -13.75 2.79
CA THR A 60 -2.10 -14.12 3.47
C THR A 60 -3.33 -13.91 2.59
N GLY A 61 -3.32 -12.92 1.70
CA GLY A 61 -4.39 -12.69 0.72
C GLY A 61 -4.58 -13.81 -0.32
N HIS A 62 -3.64 -14.75 -0.43
CA HIS A 62 -3.77 -15.94 -1.28
C HIS A 62 -4.13 -17.21 -0.50
N ILE A 63 -3.95 -17.18 0.83
CA ILE A 63 -4.24 -18.29 1.74
C ILE A 63 -5.63 -18.14 2.36
N PHE A 64 -5.98 -16.93 2.81
CA PHE A 64 -7.28 -16.62 3.39
C PHE A 64 -8.20 -15.96 2.37
N GLU A 65 -9.50 -16.00 2.66
CA GLU A 65 -10.50 -15.30 1.85
C GLU A 65 -11.41 -14.44 2.74
N SER A 66 -11.63 -13.22 2.27
CA SER A 66 -12.62 -12.28 2.79
C SER A 66 -13.98 -12.49 2.10
N LEU A 67 -15.00 -11.74 2.55
CA LEU A 67 -16.34 -11.83 1.96
C LEU A 67 -16.36 -11.41 0.48
N TYR A 68 -15.57 -10.41 0.14
CA TYR A 68 -15.45 -9.84 -1.21
C TYR A 68 -14.01 -9.82 -1.69
N CYS A 69 -13.81 -9.56 -2.97
CA CYS A 69 -12.50 -9.29 -3.57
C CYS A 69 -12.62 -8.19 -4.63
N TYR A 70 -11.49 -7.58 -4.97
CA TYR A 70 -11.43 -6.71 -6.12
C TYR A 70 -11.38 -7.54 -7.42
N ASP A 71 -12.19 -7.13 -8.41
CA ASP A 71 -12.16 -7.71 -9.75
C ASP A 71 -10.76 -7.56 -10.36
N GLY A 72 -10.26 -8.65 -10.94
CA GLY A 72 -8.90 -8.69 -11.47
C GLY A 72 -8.66 -7.86 -12.72
N LEU A 73 -9.71 -7.64 -13.51
CA LEU A 73 -9.60 -6.95 -14.78
C LEU A 73 -10.39 -5.64 -14.85
N ALA A 74 -11.41 -5.44 -14.02
CA ALA A 74 -12.27 -4.26 -14.09
C ALA A 74 -11.48 -2.94 -13.95
N ARG A 75 -11.76 -2.02 -14.84
CA ARG A 75 -11.28 -0.63 -14.85
C ARG A 75 -12.46 0.29 -15.17
N PRO A 76 -12.89 1.18 -14.27
CA PRO A 76 -12.42 1.35 -12.88
C PRO A 76 -12.58 0.09 -12.02
N THR A 77 -11.82 0.03 -10.91
CA THR A 77 -11.82 -1.12 -9.99
C THR A 77 -13.21 -1.37 -9.41
N GLN A 78 -13.65 -2.62 -9.42
CA GLN A 78 -14.93 -3.07 -8.87
C GLN A 78 -14.74 -4.16 -7.84
N ILE A 79 -15.72 -4.33 -6.96
CA ILE A 79 -15.77 -5.38 -5.94
C ILE A 79 -16.73 -6.49 -6.41
N ARG A 80 -16.33 -7.74 -6.09
CA ARG A 80 -17.11 -8.95 -6.37
C ARG A 80 -17.26 -9.81 -5.12
N PRO A 81 -18.34 -10.59 -5.02
CA PRO A 81 -18.48 -11.64 -4.02
C PRO A 81 -17.35 -12.69 -4.15
N LEU A 82 -16.70 -13.02 -3.03
CA LEU A 82 -15.67 -14.07 -2.96
C LEU A 82 -16.18 -15.28 -2.17
N THR A 83 -16.29 -15.15 -0.84
CA THR A 83 -17.01 -16.14 -0.02
C THR A 83 -18.45 -15.76 0.21
N ALA A 84 -18.82 -14.50 0.02
CA ALA A 84 -20.22 -14.08 0.00
C ALA A 84 -20.96 -14.64 -1.23
N ALA A 85 -22.25 -14.95 -1.05
CA ALA A 85 -23.12 -15.43 -2.10
C ALA A 85 -23.57 -14.31 -3.06
N ALA A 86 -23.70 -13.08 -2.54
CA ALA A 86 -24.16 -11.90 -3.27
C ALA A 86 -23.55 -10.63 -2.65
N MET A 87 -23.82 -9.46 -3.25
CA MET A 87 -23.57 -8.17 -2.62
C MET A 87 -24.41 -8.04 -1.33
N PRO A 88 -23.93 -7.27 -0.34
CA PRO A 88 -24.59 -7.22 0.97
C PRO A 88 -25.94 -6.49 0.93
N GLU A 89 -26.84 -6.88 1.83
CA GLU A 89 -28.04 -6.12 2.13
C GLU A 89 -27.71 -5.03 3.17
N THR A 90 -28.26 -3.84 2.99
CA THR A 90 -28.03 -2.70 3.89
C THR A 90 -29.35 -2.15 4.45
N ALA A 91 -29.32 -1.69 5.69
CA ALA A 91 -30.44 -1.03 6.33
C ALA A 91 -29.94 0.11 7.25
N ASP A 92 -30.87 0.86 7.84
CA ASP A 92 -30.58 1.93 8.80
C ASP A 92 -29.54 2.94 8.26
N GLU A 93 -29.73 3.38 7.03
CA GLU A 93 -28.81 4.34 6.38
C GLU A 93 -27.35 3.86 6.41
N PHE A 94 -27.09 2.63 6.01
CA PHE A 94 -25.76 1.99 6.00
C PHE A 94 -25.14 1.74 7.39
N ARG A 95 -25.97 1.67 8.45
CA ARG A 95 -25.51 1.23 9.78
C ARG A 95 -25.66 -0.27 9.99
N THR A 96 -26.59 -0.92 9.30
CA THR A 96 -26.79 -2.37 9.38
C THR A 96 -26.43 -3.01 8.05
N TRP A 97 -25.51 -3.98 8.11
CA TRP A 97 -25.01 -4.73 6.98
C TRP A 97 -25.23 -6.21 7.20
N THR A 98 -25.86 -6.88 6.23
CA THR A 98 -26.11 -8.32 6.26
C THR A 98 -25.39 -8.99 5.09
N PHE A 99 -24.51 -9.92 5.41
CA PHE A 99 -23.68 -10.66 4.47
C PHE A 99 -24.10 -12.13 4.49
N ARG A 100 -24.36 -12.69 3.31
CA ARG A 100 -24.69 -14.11 3.15
C ARG A 100 -23.49 -14.86 2.64
N ILE A 101 -23.00 -15.83 3.39
CA ILE A 101 -21.85 -16.67 3.03
C ILE A 101 -22.35 -17.81 2.15
N ARG A 102 -21.59 -18.14 1.12
CA ARG A 102 -21.86 -19.27 0.25
C ARG A 102 -21.59 -20.58 0.99
N PRO A 103 -22.54 -21.52 1.07
CA PRO A 103 -22.28 -22.86 1.62
C PRO A 103 -21.26 -23.64 0.78
N GLY A 104 -20.63 -24.65 1.39
CA GLY A 104 -19.71 -25.57 0.70
C GLY A 104 -18.30 -25.00 0.48
N ILE A 105 -17.91 -23.99 1.23
CA ILE A 105 -16.52 -23.49 1.28
C ILE A 105 -15.82 -24.13 2.47
N PHE A 106 -14.67 -24.77 2.23
CA PHE A 106 -13.92 -25.49 3.27
C PHE A 106 -12.54 -24.87 3.48
N PHE A 107 -12.07 -24.90 4.72
CA PHE A 107 -10.67 -24.63 5.04
C PHE A 107 -9.78 -25.74 4.46
N ALA A 108 -8.53 -25.41 4.15
CA ALA A 108 -7.53 -26.41 3.82
C ALA A 108 -7.38 -27.42 4.99
N ASP A 109 -7.11 -28.68 4.64
CA ASP A 109 -6.93 -29.72 5.65
C ASP A 109 -5.82 -29.38 6.64
N ASP A 110 -6.12 -29.60 7.93
CA ASP A 110 -5.18 -29.35 9.02
C ASP A 110 -5.44 -30.35 10.18
N PRO A 111 -4.40 -30.75 10.94
CA PRO A 111 -4.54 -31.58 12.11
C PRO A 111 -5.54 -31.07 13.16
N ALA A 112 -5.73 -29.75 13.25
CA ALA A 112 -6.71 -29.13 14.15
C ALA A 112 -8.15 -29.62 13.88
N PHE A 113 -8.45 -30.09 12.68
CA PHE A 113 -9.77 -30.57 12.27
C PHE A 113 -9.96 -32.09 12.47
N GLN A 114 -8.95 -32.79 12.96
CA GLN A 114 -9.01 -34.24 13.26
C GLN A 114 -9.49 -35.10 12.09
N GLY A 115 -9.06 -34.77 10.86
CA GLY A 115 -9.42 -35.46 9.63
C GLY A 115 -10.86 -35.21 9.13
N ARG A 116 -11.58 -34.21 9.67
CA ARG A 116 -12.92 -33.84 9.22
C ARG A 116 -12.88 -32.57 8.37
N PRO A 117 -13.57 -32.53 7.23
CA PRO A 117 -13.70 -31.30 6.46
C PRO A 117 -14.33 -30.17 7.32
N ARG A 118 -13.65 -29.01 7.41
CA ARG A 118 -14.09 -27.85 8.21
C ARG A 118 -14.68 -26.78 7.29
N GLU A 119 -16.00 -26.67 7.30
CA GLU A 119 -16.70 -25.70 6.48
C GLU A 119 -16.63 -24.29 7.07
N LEU A 120 -16.45 -23.27 6.22
CA LEU A 120 -16.50 -21.86 6.56
C LEU A 120 -17.93 -21.46 6.92
N VAL A 121 -18.12 -20.81 8.07
CA VAL A 121 -19.42 -20.34 8.56
C VAL A 121 -19.35 -18.89 9.05
N ALA A 122 -20.50 -18.25 9.29
CA ALA A 122 -20.55 -16.86 9.74
C ALA A 122 -19.81 -16.62 11.06
N ALA A 123 -19.83 -17.59 11.96
CA ALA A 123 -19.11 -17.52 13.24
C ALA A 123 -17.59 -17.39 13.07
N ASP A 124 -17.01 -17.86 11.97
CA ASP A 124 -15.58 -17.72 11.71
C ASP A 124 -15.19 -16.25 11.43
N TYR A 125 -16.03 -15.51 10.72
CA TYR A 125 -15.85 -14.07 10.53
C TYR A 125 -16.05 -13.28 11.83
N VAL A 126 -17.05 -13.67 12.65
CA VAL A 126 -17.24 -13.08 13.98
C VAL A 126 -15.99 -13.28 14.82
N TYR A 127 -15.49 -14.50 14.88
CA TYR A 127 -14.27 -14.82 15.62
C TYR A 127 -13.05 -14.04 15.07
N SER A 128 -12.85 -14.03 13.77
CA SER A 128 -11.72 -13.35 13.12
C SER A 128 -11.70 -11.84 13.41
N LEU A 129 -12.85 -11.17 13.33
CA LEU A 129 -12.96 -9.74 13.62
C LEU A 129 -12.78 -9.45 15.13
N LYS A 130 -13.29 -10.29 16.02
CA LYS A 130 -13.06 -10.17 17.46
C LYS A 130 -11.58 -10.31 17.84
N ARG A 131 -10.79 -11.11 17.11
CA ARG A 131 -9.35 -11.26 17.38
C ARG A 131 -8.58 -9.94 17.29
N PHE A 132 -9.00 -8.99 16.44
CA PHE A 132 -8.38 -7.66 16.38
C PHE A 132 -8.61 -6.86 17.68
N ALA A 133 -9.76 -7.06 18.32
CA ALA A 133 -10.09 -6.39 19.56
C ALA A 133 -9.44 -7.02 20.79
N ASP A 134 -8.97 -8.25 20.73
CA ASP A 134 -8.29 -8.91 21.83
C ASP A 134 -6.95 -8.21 22.16
N PRO A 135 -6.80 -7.62 23.39
CA PRO A 135 -5.58 -6.94 23.78
C PRO A 135 -4.33 -7.83 23.76
N ALA A 136 -4.49 -9.15 23.98
CA ALA A 136 -3.39 -10.10 23.99
C ALA A 136 -2.72 -10.22 22.61
N ASN A 137 -3.46 -10.01 21.53
CA ASN A 137 -2.93 -10.03 20.17
C ASN A 137 -2.07 -8.81 19.84
N LYS A 138 -2.19 -7.70 20.59
CA LYS A 138 -1.47 -6.44 20.33
C LYS A 138 -1.56 -6.03 18.85
N SER A 139 -2.76 -6.15 18.29
CA SER A 139 -3.03 -6.04 16.86
C SER A 139 -2.64 -4.66 16.30
N PRO A 140 -1.66 -4.54 15.39
CA PRO A 140 -1.31 -3.26 14.78
C PRO A 140 -2.49 -2.63 13.99
N PRO A 141 -3.33 -3.40 13.26
CA PRO A 141 -4.47 -2.85 12.54
C PRO A 141 -5.73 -2.62 13.41
N TRP A 142 -5.65 -2.76 14.74
CA TRP A 142 -6.82 -2.52 15.62
C TRP A 142 -7.49 -1.16 15.35
N GLY A 143 -6.72 -0.08 15.20
CA GLY A 143 -7.27 1.24 14.93
C GLY A 143 -8.19 1.28 13.70
N SER A 144 -7.83 0.56 12.63
CA SER A 144 -8.68 0.47 11.44
C SER A 144 -10.00 -0.29 11.70
N VAL A 145 -9.95 -1.33 12.54
CA VAL A 145 -11.15 -2.08 12.94
C VAL A 145 -12.02 -1.27 13.92
N GLU A 146 -11.39 -0.53 14.83
CA GLU A 146 -12.09 0.40 15.73
C GLU A 146 -12.83 1.49 14.93
N GLU A 147 -12.22 2.03 13.87
CA GLU A 147 -12.84 3.02 12.98
C GLU A 147 -14.05 2.47 12.19
N MET A 148 -14.18 1.16 12.04
CA MET A 148 -15.39 0.58 11.46
C MET A 148 -16.62 0.86 12.33
N GLY A 149 -16.42 1.07 13.64
CA GLY A 149 -17.50 1.43 14.58
C GLY A 149 -18.47 0.28 14.84
N LEU A 150 -17.98 -0.98 14.92
CA LEU A 150 -18.80 -2.15 15.27
C LEU A 150 -19.32 -2.01 16.69
N VAL A 151 -20.65 -1.89 16.85
CA VAL A 151 -21.32 -1.59 18.14
C VAL A 151 -20.93 -2.60 19.21
N GLY A 152 -20.32 -2.13 20.29
CA GLY A 152 -19.92 -2.94 21.44
C GLY A 152 -18.54 -3.59 21.34
N LEU A 153 -17.88 -3.60 20.18
CA LEU A 153 -16.57 -4.24 20.03
C LEU A 153 -15.47 -3.49 20.80
N LYS A 154 -15.49 -2.16 20.73
CA LYS A 154 -14.56 -1.30 21.49
C LYS A 154 -14.77 -1.48 23.02
N ALA A 155 -16.01 -1.45 23.47
CA ALA A 155 -16.34 -1.64 24.89
C ALA A 155 -15.87 -3.00 25.41
N LEU A 156 -16.00 -4.06 24.62
CA LEU A 156 -15.54 -5.41 24.97
C LEU A 156 -14.00 -5.43 25.17
N ARG A 157 -13.25 -4.75 24.30
CA ARG A 157 -11.80 -4.58 24.44
C ARG A 157 -11.41 -3.79 25.68
N GLU A 158 -12.07 -2.65 25.90
CA GLU A 158 -11.81 -1.77 27.04
C GLU A 158 -12.08 -2.48 28.37
N GLU A 159 -13.14 -3.28 28.44
CA GLU A 159 -13.47 -4.09 29.61
C GLU A 159 -12.34 -5.10 29.92
N ALA A 160 -11.85 -5.82 28.91
CA ALA A 160 -10.74 -6.76 29.09
C ALA A 160 -9.46 -6.07 29.61
N LEU A 161 -9.15 -4.86 29.07
CA LEU A 161 -8.01 -4.04 29.51
C LEU A 161 -8.16 -3.55 30.95
N GLN A 162 -9.34 -3.03 31.31
CA GLN A 162 -9.62 -2.48 32.65
C GLN A 162 -9.61 -3.57 33.72
N LYS A 163 -10.28 -4.68 33.45
CA LYS A 163 -10.38 -5.81 34.38
C LYS A 163 -9.14 -6.69 34.38
N ARG A 164 -8.26 -6.55 33.40
CA ARG A 164 -7.08 -7.43 33.18
C ARG A 164 -7.47 -8.91 33.09
N THR A 165 -8.58 -9.20 32.45
CA THR A 165 -9.10 -10.56 32.22
C THR A 165 -8.85 -10.98 30.77
N PRO A 166 -8.83 -12.30 30.46
CA PRO A 166 -8.85 -12.76 29.09
C PRO A 166 -10.01 -12.16 28.31
N PHE A 167 -9.80 -11.93 27.02
CA PHE A 167 -10.83 -11.39 26.13
C PHE A 167 -11.97 -12.42 25.95
N ASP A 168 -13.21 -11.97 26.15
CA ASP A 168 -14.39 -12.84 26.09
C ASP A 168 -14.89 -12.99 24.64
N TYR A 169 -14.43 -14.05 23.98
CA TYR A 169 -14.86 -14.37 22.61
C TYR A 169 -16.31 -14.85 22.52
N GLU A 170 -16.88 -15.36 23.61
CA GLU A 170 -18.24 -15.91 23.63
C GLU A 170 -19.29 -14.80 23.80
N ARG A 171 -18.90 -13.66 24.33
CA ARG A 171 -19.84 -12.56 24.54
C ARG A 171 -20.44 -12.08 23.23
N GLU A 172 -21.73 -12.17 23.09
CA GLU A 172 -22.47 -11.57 22.00
C GLU A 172 -22.42 -10.03 22.10
N ILE A 173 -22.18 -9.38 20.95
CA ILE A 173 -22.23 -7.92 20.82
C ILE A 173 -23.19 -7.55 19.68
N PRO A 174 -23.94 -6.44 19.81
CA PRO A 174 -24.88 -6.04 18.77
C PRO A 174 -24.22 -5.75 17.42
N GLY A 175 -22.96 -5.32 17.44
CA GLY A 175 -22.20 -4.92 16.27
C GLY A 175 -21.69 -6.05 15.40
N LEU A 176 -21.70 -7.30 15.88
CA LEU A 176 -21.09 -8.41 15.15
C LEU A 176 -21.72 -9.74 15.54
N ARG A 177 -22.60 -10.27 14.69
CA ARG A 177 -23.42 -11.44 14.99
C ARG A 177 -23.45 -12.43 13.82
N ALA A 178 -23.35 -13.71 14.13
CA ALA A 178 -23.78 -14.79 13.25
C ALA A 178 -25.29 -15.01 13.52
N ILE A 179 -26.16 -14.56 12.61
CA ILE A 179 -27.61 -14.68 12.74
C ILE A 179 -28.05 -16.14 12.56
N ASP A 180 -27.39 -16.80 11.61
CA ASP A 180 -27.47 -18.24 11.37
C ASP A 180 -26.12 -18.74 10.87
N ARG A 181 -26.05 -20.01 10.46
CA ARG A 181 -24.80 -20.67 10.01
C ARG A 181 -24.09 -19.89 8.90
N TYR A 182 -24.82 -19.22 8.00
CA TYR A 182 -24.27 -18.56 6.81
C TYR A 182 -24.59 -17.08 6.72
N THR A 183 -25.21 -16.49 7.74
CA THR A 183 -25.57 -15.07 7.75
C THR A 183 -24.81 -14.32 8.83
N LEU A 184 -23.89 -13.46 8.39
CA LEU A 184 -23.19 -12.49 9.22
C LEU A 184 -23.90 -11.15 9.19
N GLN A 185 -24.17 -10.56 10.34
CA GLN A 185 -24.69 -9.21 10.45
C GLN A 185 -23.73 -8.31 11.22
N CYS A 186 -23.43 -7.15 10.65
CA CYS A 186 -22.67 -6.10 11.28
C CYS A 186 -23.56 -4.89 11.53
N ARG A 187 -23.52 -4.34 12.75
CA ARG A 187 -24.20 -3.10 13.11
C ARG A 187 -23.18 -2.06 13.56
N LEU A 188 -23.25 -0.88 12.96
CA LEU A 188 -22.28 0.20 13.10
C LEU A 188 -22.87 1.37 13.90
N GLU A 189 -22.01 2.08 14.62
CA GLU A 189 -22.34 3.30 15.36
C GLU A 189 -22.73 4.45 14.40
N ASN A 190 -22.03 4.54 13.27
CA ASN A 190 -22.23 5.58 12.26
C ASN A 190 -22.47 4.97 10.86
N PRO A 191 -23.17 5.68 9.95
CA PRO A 191 -23.29 5.26 8.56
C PRO A 191 -21.92 5.03 7.92
N ARG A 192 -21.74 3.90 7.22
CA ARG A 192 -20.51 3.56 6.50
C ARG A 192 -20.84 2.94 5.14
N PRO A 193 -21.16 3.72 4.11
CA PRO A 193 -21.65 3.24 2.82
C PRO A 193 -20.68 2.30 2.09
N ARG A 194 -19.40 2.26 2.49
CA ARG A 194 -18.34 1.47 1.84
C ARG A 194 -17.80 0.32 2.70
N MET A 195 -18.54 -0.15 3.70
CA MET A 195 -18.10 -1.26 4.56
C MET A 195 -17.75 -2.53 3.77
N HIS A 196 -18.40 -2.77 2.63
CA HIS A 196 -18.10 -3.91 1.77
C HIS A 196 -16.70 -3.83 1.14
N GLU A 197 -16.13 -2.64 0.97
CA GLU A 197 -14.74 -2.46 0.53
C GLU A 197 -13.74 -2.88 1.62
N ASP A 198 -14.05 -2.59 2.89
CA ASP A 198 -13.23 -3.09 4.00
C ASP A 198 -13.20 -4.62 3.97
N MET A 199 -14.35 -5.25 3.70
CA MET A 199 -14.49 -6.71 3.62
C MET A 199 -13.92 -7.32 2.30
N ALA A 200 -13.21 -6.55 1.49
CA ALA A 200 -12.54 -7.02 0.27
C ALA A 200 -11.02 -7.25 0.45
N ASP A 201 -10.48 -6.96 1.63
CA ASP A 201 -9.07 -7.21 1.95
C ASP A 201 -8.88 -8.59 2.60
N ALA A 202 -8.64 -9.60 1.77
CA ALA A 202 -8.41 -10.96 2.21
C ALA A 202 -7.14 -11.11 3.06
N GLY A 203 -6.13 -10.27 2.85
CA GLY A 203 -4.88 -10.31 3.61
C GLY A 203 -5.04 -9.88 5.07
N SER A 204 -6.07 -9.08 5.36
CA SER A 204 -6.37 -8.59 6.72
C SER A 204 -7.63 -9.21 7.29
N TYR A 205 -8.73 -9.30 6.52
CA TYR A 205 -10.05 -9.69 7.02
C TYR A 205 -10.52 -11.05 6.49
N GLY A 206 -9.60 -11.88 6.03
CA GLY A 206 -9.89 -13.28 5.72
C GLY A 206 -10.25 -14.08 6.97
N ALA A 207 -11.18 -15.02 6.82
CA ALA A 207 -11.64 -15.86 7.93
C ALA A 207 -10.55 -16.83 8.38
N VAL A 208 -10.40 -16.98 9.70
CA VAL A 208 -9.55 -17.98 10.36
C VAL A 208 -10.40 -18.94 11.17
N ALA A 209 -10.05 -20.22 11.16
CA ALA A 209 -10.72 -21.22 12.00
C ALA A 209 -10.20 -21.14 13.45
N ARG A 210 -11.12 -21.10 14.41
CA ARG A 210 -10.79 -21.00 15.83
C ARG A 210 -9.95 -22.17 16.32
N GLU A 211 -10.25 -23.36 15.84
CA GLU A 211 -9.57 -24.60 16.20
C GLU A 211 -8.07 -24.56 15.85
N VAL A 212 -7.75 -23.96 14.70
CA VAL A 212 -6.36 -23.77 14.24
C VAL A 212 -5.63 -22.78 15.15
N VAL A 213 -6.27 -21.64 15.48
CA VAL A 213 -5.68 -20.65 16.39
C VAL A 213 -5.44 -21.25 17.78
N GLN A 214 -6.38 -22.04 18.29
CA GLN A 214 -6.27 -22.69 19.60
C GLN A 214 -5.18 -23.77 19.62
N MET A 215 -5.04 -24.53 18.55
CA MET A 215 -4.03 -25.59 18.44
C MET A 215 -2.61 -25.03 18.39
N TYR A 216 -2.38 -24.01 17.56
CA TYR A 216 -1.03 -23.49 17.32
C TYR A 216 -0.62 -22.32 18.22
N GLY A 217 -1.58 -21.64 18.87
CA GLY A 217 -1.30 -20.54 19.78
C GLY A 217 -0.41 -19.46 19.14
N GLU A 218 0.74 -19.16 19.76
CA GLU A 218 1.69 -18.17 19.22
C GLU A 218 2.34 -18.59 17.90
N GLN A 219 2.35 -19.89 17.58
CA GLN A 219 2.91 -20.41 16.33
C GLN A 219 1.97 -20.27 15.14
N ILE A 220 0.75 -19.76 15.33
CA ILE A 220 -0.23 -19.54 14.24
C ILE A 220 0.35 -18.72 13.08
N ALA A 221 1.30 -17.81 13.35
CA ALA A 221 1.98 -17.04 12.32
C ALA A 221 2.77 -17.88 11.30
N ALA A 222 3.11 -19.13 11.64
CA ALA A 222 3.79 -20.10 10.79
C ALA A 222 2.86 -21.20 10.26
N HIS A 223 1.60 -21.23 10.70
CA HIS A 223 0.60 -22.23 10.34
C HIS A 223 -0.70 -21.59 9.82
N PRO A 224 -0.63 -20.80 8.73
CA PRO A 224 -1.82 -20.18 8.17
C PRO A 224 -2.68 -21.22 7.44
N VAL A 225 -3.89 -21.42 7.93
CA VAL A 225 -4.89 -22.34 7.35
C VAL A 225 -6.11 -21.55 6.94
N GLY A 226 -6.33 -21.43 5.63
CA GLY A 226 -7.41 -20.63 5.06
C GLY A 226 -8.24 -21.39 4.05
N THR A 227 -9.18 -20.71 3.41
CA THR A 227 -10.06 -21.24 2.37
C THR A 227 -9.58 -20.89 0.96
N GLY A 228 -8.43 -20.24 0.85
CA GLY A 228 -7.92 -19.66 -0.40
C GLY A 228 -7.37 -20.67 -1.40
N PRO A 229 -7.05 -20.19 -2.62
CA PRO A 229 -6.57 -21.04 -3.73
C PRO A 229 -5.18 -21.62 -3.49
N LEU A 230 -4.39 -21.02 -2.62
CA LEU A 230 -3.04 -21.48 -2.27
C LEU A 230 -2.95 -21.74 -0.77
N ARG A 231 -2.02 -22.62 -0.37
CA ARG A 231 -1.67 -22.87 1.02
C ARG A 231 -0.15 -22.81 1.21
N LEU A 232 0.31 -22.58 2.44
CA LEU A 232 1.73 -22.57 2.77
C LEU A 232 2.31 -23.98 2.67
N LYS A 233 3.30 -24.18 1.77
CA LYS A 233 4.05 -25.43 1.63
C LYS A 233 5.29 -25.42 2.51
N SER A 234 6.06 -24.34 2.48
CA SER A 234 7.25 -24.16 3.30
C SER A 234 7.59 -22.69 3.50
N TRP A 235 8.23 -22.40 4.64
CA TRP A 235 8.68 -21.07 4.97
C TRP A 235 10.05 -21.11 5.65
N ARG A 236 11.01 -20.48 5.01
CA ARG A 236 12.32 -20.14 5.58
C ARG A 236 12.36 -18.63 5.77
N ARG A 237 12.20 -18.20 7.03
CA ARG A 237 12.06 -16.78 7.39
C ARG A 237 13.13 -15.93 6.72
N SER A 238 12.73 -14.77 6.16
CA SER A 238 13.59 -13.81 5.46
C SER A 238 14.43 -14.40 4.31
N SER A 239 14.03 -15.52 3.74
CA SER A 239 14.75 -16.20 2.66
C SER A 239 13.83 -16.68 1.54
N LEU A 240 12.90 -17.59 1.86
CA LEU A 240 12.05 -18.22 0.85
C LEU A 240 10.69 -18.60 1.43
N ILE A 241 9.62 -18.22 0.74
CA ILE A 241 8.26 -18.66 0.99
C ILE A 241 7.81 -19.48 -0.22
N VAL A 242 7.26 -20.67 0.02
CA VAL A 242 6.67 -21.49 -1.05
C VAL A 242 5.21 -21.74 -0.72
N LEU A 243 4.35 -21.32 -1.63
CA LEU A 243 2.94 -21.67 -1.62
C LEU A 243 2.68 -22.74 -2.68
N GLU A 244 1.75 -23.62 -2.39
CA GLU A 244 1.27 -24.62 -3.35
C GLU A 244 -0.25 -24.51 -3.53
N ARG A 245 -0.76 -25.07 -4.62
CA ARG A 245 -2.20 -25.18 -4.88
C ARG A 245 -2.87 -25.85 -3.67
N ASN A 246 -3.96 -25.27 -3.18
CA ASN A 246 -4.80 -25.90 -2.17
C ASN A 246 -5.66 -27.00 -2.85
N PRO A 247 -5.43 -28.29 -2.55
CA PRO A 247 -6.18 -29.38 -3.20
C PRO A 247 -7.69 -29.33 -2.92
N GLY A 248 -8.06 -28.82 -1.72
CA GLY A 248 -9.44 -28.65 -1.28
C GLY A 248 -10.12 -27.38 -1.79
N TYR A 249 -9.43 -26.58 -2.62
CA TYR A 249 -10.03 -25.35 -3.12
C TYR A 249 -11.22 -25.63 -4.01
N ARG A 250 -12.33 -24.95 -3.74
CA ARG A 250 -13.59 -25.13 -4.47
C ARG A 250 -13.46 -24.83 -5.96
N GLU A 251 -14.41 -25.25 -6.75
CA GLU A 251 -14.47 -24.90 -8.16
C GLU A 251 -14.76 -23.41 -8.33
N ARG A 252 -13.77 -22.70 -8.86
CA ARG A 252 -13.88 -21.32 -9.34
C ARG A 252 -13.15 -21.20 -10.66
N TYR A 253 -13.71 -20.39 -11.53
CA TYR A 253 -13.20 -20.16 -12.87
C TYR A 253 -12.69 -18.73 -13.01
N TYR A 254 -11.88 -18.49 -14.01
CA TYR A 254 -11.23 -17.18 -14.20
C TYR A 254 -12.26 -16.04 -14.28
N GLU A 255 -13.36 -16.22 -14.99
CA GLU A 255 -14.45 -15.25 -15.15
C GLU A 255 -15.21 -14.93 -13.85
N ASP A 256 -15.11 -15.77 -12.83
CA ASP A 256 -15.70 -15.48 -11.51
C ASP A 256 -15.00 -14.30 -10.81
N GLU A 257 -13.74 -14.03 -11.19
CA GLU A 257 -12.92 -12.97 -10.60
C GLU A 257 -12.46 -11.91 -11.62
N ALA A 258 -13.00 -11.95 -12.86
CA ALA A 258 -12.54 -11.10 -13.96
C ALA A 258 -13.69 -10.67 -14.86
N ALA A 259 -14.04 -9.39 -14.84
CA ALA A 259 -15.03 -8.79 -15.74
C ALA A 259 -14.54 -7.42 -16.23
N PRO A 260 -13.73 -7.39 -17.29
CA PRO A 260 -13.27 -6.14 -17.88
C PRO A 260 -14.44 -5.39 -18.54
N ALA A 261 -14.33 -4.06 -18.62
CA ALA A 261 -15.27 -3.24 -19.38
C ALA A 261 -15.27 -3.63 -20.88
N ALA A 262 -16.37 -3.38 -21.56
CA ALA A 262 -16.54 -3.79 -22.97
C ALA A 262 -15.53 -3.11 -23.91
N ASP A 263 -15.09 -1.90 -23.58
CA ASP A 263 -14.12 -1.08 -24.33
C ASP A 263 -12.65 -1.34 -23.90
N ASP A 264 -12.42 -2.17 -22.89
CA ASP A 264 -11.09 -2.56 -22.43
C ASP A 264 -10.54 -3.73 -23.26
N ALA A 265 -9.95 -3.43 -24.40
CA ALA A 265 -9.44 -4.42 -25.33
C ALA A 265 -8.42 -5.39 -24.69
N GLU A 266 -7.52 -4.92 -23.82
CA GLU A 266 -6.55 -5.76 -23.12
C GLU A 266 -7.24 -6.71 -22.13
N GLY A 267 -8.15 -6.19 -21.31
CA GLY A 267 -8.93 -6.98 -20.37
C GLY A 267 -9.79 -8.03 -21.08
N GLN A 268 -10.45 -7.67 -22.19
CA GLN A 268 -11.26 -8.60 -23.00
C GLN A 268 -10.41 -9.72 -23.62
N ALA A 269 -9.21 -9.41 -24.10
CA ALA A 269 -8.28 -10.42 -24.62
C ALA A 269 -7.83 -11.41 -23.53
N LEU A 270 -7.55 -10.92 -22.32
CA LEU A 270 -7.21 -11.77 -21.17
C LEU A 270 -8.39 -12.64 -20.74
N LEU A 271 -9.60 -12.07 -20.67
CA LEU A 271 -10.80 -12.84 -20.36
C LEU A 271 -11.03 -13.94 -21.41
N ALA A 272 -10.95 -13.63 -22.69
CA ALA A 272 -11.11 -14.61 -23.77
C ALA A 272 -10.08 -15.75 -23.69
N ARG A 273 -8.83 -15.44 -23.32
CA ARG A 273 -7.75 -16.43 -23.17
C ARG A 273 -8.00 -17.42 -22.04
N PHE A 274 -8.56 -16.96 -20.91
CA PHE A 274 -8.62 -17.74 -19.68
C PHE A 274 -10.03 -18.19 -19.29
N LYS A 275 -11.07 -17.74 -19.97
CA LYS A 275 -12.46 -18.12 -19.71
C LYS A 275 -12.63 -19.65 -19.71
N GLY A 276 -13.35 -20.15 -18.72
CA GLY A 276 -13.58 -21.58 -18.49
C GLY A 276 -12.39 -22.31 -17.84
N ARG A 277 -11.31 -21.60 -17.51
CA ARG A 277 -10.18 -22.22 -16.80
C ARG A 277 -10.37 -22.14 -15.30
N ARG A 278 -10.22 -23.29 -14.63
CA ARG A 278 -10.32 -23.42 -13.17
C ARG A 278 -9.13 -22.77 -12.49
N LEU A 279 -9.39 -22.00 -11.44
CA LEU A 279 -8.38 -21.39 -10.58
C LEU A 279 -7.91 -22.35 -9.46
N PRO A 280 -6.66 -22.21 -8.99
CA PRO A 280 -5.57 -21.37 -9.48
C PRO A 280 -4.98 -21.89 -10.79
N LEU A 281 -4.41 -21.00 -11.63
CA LEU A 281 -3.78 -21.39 -12.90
C LEU A 281 -2.33 -21.88 -12.71
N VAL A 282 -1.69 -21.51 -11.62
CA VAL A 282 -0.34 -21.98 -11.19
C VAL A 282 -0.47 -23.09 -10.16
N ASP A 283 0.55 -23.92 -10.07
CA ASP A 283 0.62 -25.01 -9.07
C ASP A 283 1.40 -24.59 -7.84
N GLU A 284 2.45 -23.81 -8.01
CA GLU A 284 3.29 -23.28 -6.93
C GLU A 284 3.64 -21.81 -7.15
N VAL A 285 3.93 -21.12 -6.03
CA VAL A 285 4.50 -19.76 -6.03
C VAL A 285 5.72 -19.77 -5.11
N GLU A 286 6.88 -19.51 -5.69
CA GLU A 286 8.13 -19.38 -4.96
C GLU A 286 8.47 -17.89 -4.80
N ILE A 287 8.62 -17.43 -3.56
CA ILE A 287 8.88 -16.02 -3.23
C ILE A 287 10.21 -15.94 -2.51
N ALA A 288 11.24 -15.45 -3.21
CA ALA A 288 12.54 -15.18 -2.61
C ALA A 288 12.56 -13.80 -1.97
N ILE A 289 13.24 -13.65 -0.84
CA ILE A 289 13.47 -12.36 -0.21
C ILE A 289 14.79 -11.82 -0.74
N ILE A 290 14.74 -10.74 -1.53
CA ILE A 290 15.91 -10.07 -2.13
C ILE A 290 15.75 -8.57 -1.88
N GLU A 291 16.27 -8.09 -0.76
CA GLU A 291 16.05 -6.71 -0.31
C GLU A 291 16.78 -5.69 -1.17
N GLU A 292 17.99 -6.02 -1.60
CA GLU A 292 18.80 -5.13 -2.41
C GLU A 292 18.28 -5.01 -3.85
N ARG A 293 18.23 -3.78 -4.37
CA ARG A 293 17.64 -3.45 -5.68
C ARG A 293 18.40 -4.09 -6.84
N GLN A 294 19.73 -3.99 -6.85
CA GLN A 294 20.55 -4.53 -7.93
C GLN A 294 20.50 -6.06 -8.00
N PRO A 295 20.68 -6.83 -6.92
CA PRO A 295 20.49 -8.29 -6.94
C PRO A 295 19.09 -8.70 -7.42
N ARG A 296 18.03 -7.99 -7.00
CA ARG A 296 16.67 -8.27 -7.46
C ARG A 296 16.48 -8.02 -8.96
N TRP A 297 17.06 -6.93 -9.48
CA TRP A 297 17.07 -6.66 -10.91
C TRP A 297 17.85 -7.74 -11.69
N LEU A 298 19.02 -8.17 -11.20
CA LEU A 298 19.81 -9.23 -11.81
C LEU A 298 19.11 -10.59 -11.76
N ALA A 299 18.39 -10.92 -10.67
CA ALA A 299 17.58 -12.13 -10.58
C ALA A 299 16.51 -12.19 -11.69
N PHE A 300 15.87 -11.06 -12.00
CA PHE A 300 14.96 -10.96 -13.14
C PHE A 300 15.70 -11.13 -14.48
N LEU A 301 16.79 -10.42 -14.73
CA LEU A 301 17.54 -10.52 -15.97
C LEU A 301 18.09 -11.94 -16.24
N ASN A 302 18.47 -12.65 -15.18
CA ASN A 302 18.98 -14.02 -15.21
C ASN A 302 17.87 -15.09 -15.18
N GLU A 303 16.61 -14.70 -15.36
CA GLU A 303 15.45 -15.62 -15.44
C GLU A 303 15.20 -16.42 -14.14
N GLN A 304 15.72 -15.92 -13.02
CA GLN A 304 15.49 -16.50 -11.69
C GLN A 304 14.14 -16.02 -11.09
N ALA A 305 13.63 -14.87 -11.53
CA ALA A 305 12.30 -14.36 -11.24
C ALA A 305 11.54 -14.12 -12.54
N ASP A 306 10.25 -14.49 -12.58
CA ASP A 306 9.39 -14.36 -13.76
C ASP A 306 8.87 -12.93 -13.95
N PHE A 307 8.95 -12.13 -12.87
CA PHE A 307 8.36 -10.82 -12.74
C PHE A 307 9.30 -9.86 -12.00
N CYS A 308 9.47 -8.64 -12.52
CA CYS A 308 10.12 -7.53 -11.84
C CYS A 308 9.07 -6.47 -11.53
N GLU A 309 8.64 -6.43 -10.27
CA GLU A 309 7.75 -5.39 -9.79
C GLU A 309 8.54 -4.09 -9.59
N ARG A 310 8.08 -3.01 -10.24
CA ARG A 310 8.69 -1.69 -10.15
C ARG A 310 10.19 -1.72 -10.44
N VAL A 311 10.54 -1.75 -11.72
CA VAL A 311 11.95 -1.61 -12.13
C VAL A 311 12.59 -0.48 -11.32
N PRO A 312 13.72 -0.73 -10.63
CA PRO A 312 14.38 0.31 -9.84
C PRO A 312 14.74 1.54 -10.68
N GLU A 313 14.61 2.73 -10.11
CA GLU A 313 14.77 4.00 -10.82
C GLU A 313 16.15 4.11 -11.48
N GLU A 314 17.20 3.58 -10.86
CA GLU A 314 18.57 3.55 -11.41
C GLU A 314 18.71 2.74 -12.70
N PHE A 315 17.81 1.78 -12.94
CA PHE A 315 17.84 0.91 -14.13
C PHE A 315 16.78 1.27 -15.16
N ILE A 316 15.91 2.22 -14.89
CA ILE A 316 14.75 2.50 -15.75
C ILE A 316 15.17 2.97 -17.15
N ASP A 317 16.22 3.79 -17.28
CA ASP A 317 16.68 4.32 -18.55
C ASP A 317 17.29 3.25 -19.47
N ILE A 318 17.85 2.17 -18.88
CA ILE A 318 18.38 1.03 -19.63
C ILE A 318 17.34 -0.08 -19.84
N ALA A 319 16.37 -0.20 -18.95
CA ALA A 319 15.30 -1.18 -19.04
C ALA A 319 14.15 -0.71 -19.95
N MET A 320 13.76 0.57 -19.81
CA MET A 320 12.62 1.16 -20.51
C MET A 320 12.92 2.59 -21.01
N PRO A 321 13.90 2.76 -21.92
CA PRO A 321 14.22 4.07 -22.48
C PRO A 321 13.00 4.69 -23.15
N GLY A 322 12.69 5.94 -22.83
CA GLY A 322 11.49 6.62 -23.33
C GLY A 322 10.17 5.93 -22.98
N GLY A 323 10.17 5.11 -21.93
CA GLY A 323 8.97 4.39 -21.46
C GLY A 323 8.63 3.12 -22.24
N LYS A 324 9.48 2.69 -23.18
CA LYS A 324 9.32 1.45 -23.96
C LYS A 324 10.41 0.47 -23.57
N VAL A 325 10.10 -0.82 -23.58
CA VAL A 325 11.07 -1.89 -23.29
C VAL A 325 12.28 -1.75 -24.22
N ALA A 326 13.48 -1.80 -23.66
CA ALA A 326 14.73 -1.71 -24.41
C ALA A 326 14.81 -2.81 -25.50
N PRO A 327 15.36 -2.53 -26.71
CA PRO A 327 15.36 -3.47 -27.83
C PRO A 327 15.99 -4.83 -27.53
N ASN A 328 17.04 -4.87 -26.72
CA ASN A 328 17.69 -6.12 -26.27
C ASN A 328 16.79 -6.97 -25.37
N LEU A 329 15.99 -6.35 -24.50
CA LEU A 329 15.01 -7.03 -23.65
C LEU A 329 13.76 -7.45 -24.44
N ALA A 330 13.30 -6.59 -25.35
CA ALA A 330 12.19 -6.91 -26.24
C ALA A 330 12.49 -8.10 -27.17
N LYS A 331 13.73 -8.25 -27.66
CA LYS A 331 14.20 -9.42 -28.42
C LYS A 331 14.11 -10.72 -27.60
N ARG A 332 14.22 -10.63 -26.27
CA ARG A 332 13.99 -11.75 -25.35
C ARG A 332 12.50 -12.00 -25.06
N GLY A 333 11.59 -11.29 -25.70
CA GLY A 333 10.15 -11.40 -25.48
C GLY A 333 9.69 -10.78 -24.14
N ILE A 334 10.56 -10.05 -23.43
CA ILE A 334 10.21 -9.37 -22.19
C ILE A 334 9.21 -8.26 -22.51
N ARG A 335 8.12 -8.20 -21.75
CA ARG A 335 7.10 -7.17 -21.86
C ARG A 335 7.20 -6.21 -20.68
N GLY A 336 6.97 -4.94 -20.93
CA GLY A 336 6.93 -3.88 -19.91
C GLY A 336 5.54 -3.27 -19.83
N MET A 337 5.13 -2.92 -18.62
CA MET A 337 3.88 -2.23 -18.34
C MET A 337 4.18 -0.98 -17.54
N ARG A 338 3.55 0.13 -17.93
CA ARG A 338 3.65 1.40 -17.19
C ARG A 338 2.25 1.86 -16.85
N VAL A 339 1.99 2.09 -15.58
CA VAL A 339 0.69 2.52 -15.09
C VAL A 339 0.87 3.48 -13.93
N VAL A 340 0.06 4.54 -13.90
CA VAL A 340 0.03 5.46 -12.75
C VAL A 340 -0.59 4.72 -11.58
N GLY A 341 0.13 4.66 -10.45
CA GLY A 341 -0.35 3.98 -9.24
C GLY A 341 -1.30 4.84 -8.38
N PRO A 342 -2.10 4.22 -7.52
CA PRO A 342 -2.94 4.92 -6.55
C PRO A 342 -2.11 5.48 -5.39
N GLU A 343 -1.05 6.22 -5.70
CA GLU A 343 -0.13 6.77 -4.70
C GLU A 343 0.43 8.12 -5.12
N GLY A 344 0.92 8.87 -4.14
CA GLY A 344 1.53 10.15 -4.35
C GLY A 344 2.66 10.41 -3.36
N THR A 345 3.42 11.45 -3.62
CA THR A 345 4.38 12.01 -2.67
C THR A 345 3.95 13.41 -2.28
N LEU A 346 4.19 13.77 -1.04
CA LEU A 346 3.75 15.02 -0.48
C LEU A 346 4.76 15.58 0.53
N THR A 347 4.77 16.91 0.66
CA THR A 347 5.41 17.61 1.78
C THR A 347 4.35 17.96 2.81
N ILE A 348 4.69 17.73 4.07
CA ILE A 348 3.85 17.95 5.24
C ILE A 348 4.40 19.15 5.99
N TYR A 349 3.57 20.17 6.23
CA TYR A 349 3.88 21.30 7.09
C TYR A 349 3.24 21.08 8.46
N ASN A 350 4.01 21.19 9.54
CA ASN A 350 3.45 21.13 10.88
C ASN A 350 2.71 22.43 11.22
N MET A 351 1.39 22.37 11.28
CA MET A 351 0.54 23.54 11.53
C MET A 351 0.64 24.10 12.95
N GLU A 352 1.27 23.38 13.88
CA GLU A 352 1.54 23.84 15.25
C GLU A 352 2.96 24.40 15.40
N HIS A 353 3.82 24.33 14.36
CA HIS A 353 5.19 24.85 14.43
C HIS A 353 5.20 26.39 14.34
N PRO A 354 5.94 27.11 15.24
CA PRO A 354 5.88 28.57 15.34
C PRO A 354 6.29 29.32 14.06
N VAL A 355 7.19 28.76 13.25
CA VAL A 355 7.66 29.41 12.01
C VAL A 355 6.75 29.10 10.82
N ILE A 356 6.49 27.82 10.51
CA ILE A 356 5.77 27.39 9.30
C ILE A 356 4.27 27.19 9.53
N GLY A 357 3.87 26.93 10.77
CA GLY A 357 2.50 26.62 11.16
C GLY A 357 1.62 27.85 11.34
N GLY A 358 0.37 27.64 11.73
CA GLY A 358 -0.62 28.69 11.96
C GLY A 358 -1.46 29.04 10.74
N TYR A 359 -2.44 29.90 10.98
CA TYR A 359 -3.51 30.23 10.02
C TYR A 359 -3.53 31.71 9.62
N THR A 360 -2.56 32.49 10.10
CA THR A 360 -2.46 33.90 9.76
C THR A 360 -2.03 34.06 8.29
N PRO A 361 -2.41 35.19 7.63
CA PRO A 361 -2.12 35.38 6.22
C PRO A 361 -0.64 35.21 5.83
N GLU A 362 0.29 35.72 6.66
CA GLU A 362 1.73 35.57 6.45
C GLU A 362 2.20 34.11 6.52
N LYS A 363 1.67 33.33 7.46
CA LYS A 363 2.01 31.89 7.56
C LYS A 363 1.47 31.08 6.36
N VAL A 364 0.27 31.39 5.90
CA VAL A 364 -0.29 30.81 4.68
C VAL A 364 0.53 31.22 3.47
N ALA A 365 0.93 32.50 3.38
CA ALA A 365 1.76 33.01 2.29
C ALA A 365 3.12 32.30 2.22
N LEU A 366 3.78 32.07 3.35
CA LEU A 366 5.05 31.32 3.41
C LEU A 366 4.91 29.92 2.83
N ARG A 367 3.90 29.15 3.29
CA ARG A 367 3.66 27.78 2.75
C ARG A 367 3.32 27.80 1.27
N ARG A 368 2.50 28.73 0.81
CA ARG A 368 2.16 28.88 -0.62
C ARG A 368 3.38 29.27 -1.45
N ALA A 369 4.22 30.18 -0.95
CA ALA A 369 5.47 30.56 -1.62
C ALA A 369 6.43 29.36 -1.75
N ILE A 370 6.60 28.55 -0.71
CA ILE A 370 7.37 27.32 -0.78
C ILE A 370 6.77 26.37 -1.83
N ASN A 371 5.43 26.24 -1.87
CA ASN A 371 4.76 25.39 -2.86
C ASN A 371 5.02 25.85 -4.30
N LEU A 372 5.01 27.15 -4.56
CA LEU A 372 5.29 27.74 -5.88
C LEU A 372 6.78 27.66 -6.27
N ALA A 373 7.67 27.72 -5.28
CA ALA A 373 9.11 27.62 -5.52
C ALA A 373 9.57 26.22 -5.95
N VAL A 374 8.84 25.15 -5.56
CA VAL A 374 9.22 23.76 -5.84
C VAL A 374 8.98 23.40 -7.30
N ASP A 375 10.07 23.03 -8.02
CA ASP A 375 10.04 22.65 -9.44
C ASP A 375 9.69 21.16 -9.61
N VAL A 376 8.39 20.87 -9.61
CA VAL A 376 7.87 19.50 -9.82
C VAL A 376 8.16 18.97 -11.23
N PRO A 377 8.06 19.73 -12.32
CA PRO A 377 8.50 19.27 -13.64
C PRO A 377 9.94 18.77 -13.66
N ARG A 378 10.85 19.47 -13.00
CA ARG A 378 12.25 19.07 -12.89
C ARG A 378 12.44 17.88 -11.95
N GLU A 379 11.66 17.79 -10.87
CA GLU A 379 11.60 16.57 -10.01
C GLU A 379 11.26 15.34 -10.86
N ILE A 380 10.23 15.44 -11.70
CA ILE A 380 9.78 14.33 -12.57
C ILE A 380 10.86 13.95 -13.57
N THR A 381 11.41 14.91 -14.31
CA THR A 381 12.31 14.62 -15.43
C THR A 381 13.72 14.27 -14.98
N ALA A 382 14.31 15.06 -14.09
CA ALA A 382 15.71 14.91 -13.72
C ALA A 382 15.93 13.90 -12.58
N VAL A 383 15.05 13.87 -11.57
CA VAL A 383 15.24 13.02 -10.40
C VAL A 383 14.48 11.71 -10.54
N ARG A 384 13.20 11.75 -10.93
CA ARG A 384 12.36 10.54 -11.06
C ARG A 384 12.43 9.89 -12.46
N ARG A 385 13.24 10.41 -13.37
CA ARG A 385 13.46 9.84 -14.72
C ARG A 385 12.13 9.55 -15.43
N SER A 386 11.19 10.48 -15.36
CA SER A 386 9.85 10.38 -15.94
C SER A 386 9.01 9.22 -15.40
N GLN A 387 9.29 8.73 -14.17
CA GLN A 387 8.49 7.73 -13.49
C GLN A 387 7.43 8.34 -12.55
N ALA A 388 6.86 9.48 -12.95
CA ALA A 388 5.80 10.16 -12.23
C ALA A 388 5.02 11.11 -13.12
N ILE A 389 3.82 11.50 -12.67
CA ILE A 389 3.03 12.62 -13.21
C ILE A 389 2.78 13.64 -12.10
N PRO A 390 2.52 14.93 -12.42
CA PRO A 390 2.24 15.96 -11.41
C PRO A 390 1.00 15.61 -10.58
N ALA A 391 1.07 15.80 -9.27
CA ALA A 391 -0.08 15.69 -8.37
C ALA A 391 -0.63 17.10 -8.09
N GLN A 392 -1.92 17.29 -8.35
CA GLN A 392 -2.59 18.59 -8.24
C GLN A 392 -3.59 18.67 -7.07
N SER A 393 -3.88 17.53 -6.43
CA SER A 393 -4.83 17.43 -5.33
C SER A 393 -4.45 16.31 -4.34
N PRO A 394 -5.02 16.28 -3.14
CA PRO A 394 -4.80 15.20 -2.18
C PRO A 394 -5.23 13.81 -2.68
N CYS A 395 -6.31 13.73 -3.46
CA CYS A 395 -6.84 12.48 -3.99
C CYS A 395 -5.87 11.89 -5.05
N VAL A 396 -5.64 10.61 -4.97
CA VAL A 396 -4.71 9.89 -5.86
C VAL A 396 -5.45 9.19 -7.01
N PRO A 397 -4.79 8.86 -8.13
CA PRO A 397 -5.39 8.14 -9.24
C PRO A 397 -6.13 6.87 -8.80
N HIS A 398 -7.15 6.49 -9.54
CA HIS A 398 -8.01 5.32 -9.32
C HIS A 398 -8.89 5.37 -8.07
N THR A 399 -8.95 6.52 -7.37
CA THR A 399 -9.86 6.72 -6.23
C THR A 399 -10.97 7.70 -6.57
N THR A 400 -12.12 7.59 -5.91
CA THR A 400 -13.17 8.62 -5.98
C THR A 400 -12.60 9.98 -5.55
N GLY A 401 -13.12 11.05 -6.11
CA GLY A 401 -12.61 12.39 -5.87
C GLY A 401 -11.31 12.73 -6.63
N TYR A 402 -10.63 11.77 -7.28
CA TYR A 402 -9.54 12.07 -8.21
C TYR A 402 -10.10 12.59 -9.53
N ASP A 403 -9.53 13.68 -10.02
CA ASP A 403 -9.85 14.26 -11.32
C ASP A 403 -8.52 14.55 -12.05
N PRO A 404 -8.23 13.85 -13.17
CA PRO A 404 -6.99 14.04 -13.92
C PRO A 404 -6.89 15.42 -14.58
N LEU A 405 -8.02 16.12 -14.75
CA LEU A 405 -8.08 17.46 -15.34
C LEU A 405 -8.03 18.58 -14.29
N TYR A 406 -8.12 18.22 -13.01
CA TYR A 406 -8.07 19.20 -11.93
C TYR A 406 -6.69 19.86 -11.88
N LYS A 407 -6.70 21.20 -11.99
CA LYS A 407 -5.50 22.03 -11.89
C LYS A 407 -5.57 22.91 -10.65
N SER A 408 -4.52 22.82 -9.83
CA SER A 408 -4.37 23.63 -8.62
C SER A 408 -3.69 24.96 -8.96
N GLU A 409 -4.18 26.07 -8.41
CA GLU A 409 -3.52 27.37 -8.50
C GLU A 409 -2.11 27.38 -7.85
N MET A 410 -1.84 26.47 -6.93
CA MET A 410 -0.55 26.28 -6.23
C MET A 410 0.25 25.10 -6.80
N GLY A 411 -0.18 24.50 -7.89
CA GLY A 411 0.42 23.31 -8.49
C GLY A 411 1.58 23.61 -9.44
N ASP A 412 1.65 24.83 -9.96
CA ASP A 412 2.68 25.24 -10.93
C ASP A 412 3.97 25.68 -10.21
N HIS A 413 5.10 25.56 -10.90
CA HIS A 413 6.37 26.15 -10.48
C HIS A 413 6.41 27.60 -10.95
N ASP A 414 6.37 28.55 -10.02
CA ASP A 414 6.38 29.98 -10.27
C ASP A 414 7.19 30.72 -9.19
N PRO A 415 8.53 30.74 -9.32
CA PRO A 415 9.38 31.42 -8.34
C PRO A 415 9.18 32.93 -8.30
N ALA A 416 8.76 33.57 -9.39
CA ALA A 416 8.49 35.01 -9.41
C ALA A 416 7.27 35.36 -8.54
N ARG A 417 6.20 34.56 -8.68
CA ARG A 417 5.01 34.69 -7.83
C ARG A 417 5.32 34.31 -6.36
N ALA A 418 6.20 33.34 -6.13
CA ALA A 418 6.65 33.00 -4.79
C ALA A 418 7.36 34.15 -4.11
N MET A 419 8.30 34.83 -4.81
CA MET A 419 9.00 36.00 -4.30
C MET A 419 8.05 37.15 -4.01
N ALA A 420 7.15 37.49 -4.96
CA ALA A 420 6.17 38.56 -4.78
C ALA A 420 5.26 38.28 -3.56
N LEU A 421 4.88 37.04 -3.34
CA LEU A 421 4.08 36.63 -2.18
C LEU A 421 4.86 36.79 -0.86
N LEU A 422 6.15 36.42 -0.83
CA LEU A 422 7.02 36.63 0.32
C LEU A 422 7.20 38.11 0.63
N ASP A 423 7.49 38.94 -0.38
CA ASP A 423 7.67 40.38 -0.23
C ASP A 423 6.41 41.04 0.35
N MET A 424 5.23 40.69 -0.20
CA MET A 424 3.93 41.23 0.20
C MET A 424 3.64 40.98 1.69
N PHE A 425 4.10 39.85 2.22
CA PHE A 425 3.85 39.46 3.61
C PHE A 425 5.07 39.67 4.54
N GLY A 426 6.04 40.50 4.10
CA GLY A 426 7.15 40.96 4.95
C GLY A 426 8.29 39.98 5.17
N TYR A 427 8.37 38.91 4.39
CA TYR A 427 9.54 38.04 4.33
C TYR A 427 10.55 38.64 3.37
N VAL A 428 11.42 39.50 3.86
CA VAL A 428 12.41 40.24 3.07
C VAL A 428 13.80 40.08 3.64
N ASP A 429 14.83 40.16 2.80
CA ASP A 429 16.23 40.20 3.20
C ASP A 429 16.55 41.61 3.73
N ARG A 430 16.73 41.75 5.06
CA ARG A 430 16.92 43.05 5.72
C ARG A 430 18.38 43.37 5.95
N ASP A 431 19.21 42.36 6.15
CA ASP A 431 20.63 42.54 6.45
C ASP A 431 21.53 42.36 5.21
N GLY A 432 20.96 41.95 4.07
CA GLY A 432 21.67 41.82 2.79
C GLY A 432 22.51 40.57 2.66
N ASP A 433 22.28 39.55 3.48
CA ASP A 433 23.02 38.28 3.44
C ASP A 433 22.54 37.31 2.35
N GLY A 434 21.47 37.67 1.66
CA GLY A 434 20.84 36.88 0.58
C GLY A 434 19.74 35.94 1.06
N TRP A 435 19.39 35.95 2.34
CA TRP A 435 18.32 35.16 2.92
C TRP A 435 17.23 36.06 3.49
N ARG A 436 16.01 35.59 3.42
CA ARG A 436 14.84 36.32 3.93
C ARG A 436 14.64 36.05 5.41
N GLU A 437 14.32 37.08 6.19
CA GLU A 437 13.85 36.97 7.55
C GLU A 437 12.34 36.80 7.63
N GLN A 438 11.89 36.42 8.83
CA GLN A 438 10.48 36.46 9.20
C GLN A 438 9.97 37.93 9.26
N PRO A 439 8.63 38.16 9.19
CA PRO A 439 8.08 39.52 9.28
C PRO A 439 8.48 40.30 10.53
N ASN A 440 8.79 39.60 11.63
CA ASN A 440 9.28 40.19 12.88
C ASN A 440 10.80 40.46 12.90
N GLY A 441 11.51 40.17 11.82
CA GLY A 441 12.95 40.34 11.69
C GLY A 441 13.81 39.20 12.20
N GLU A 442 13.21 38.12 12.71
CA GLU A 442 13.97 36.93 13.14
C GLU A 442 14.47 36.13 11.92
N PRO A 443 15.62 35.43 12.03
CA PRO A 443 16.11 34.57 10.97
C PRO A 443 15.08 33.52 10.53
N LEU A 444 15.01 33.25 9.24
CA LEU A 444 14.11 32.26 8.66
C LEU A 444 14.91 31.07 8.09
N THR A 445 14.84 29.94 8.76
CA THR A 445 15.40 28.67 8.26
C THR A 445 14.33 27.63 8.23
N ILE A 446 14.15 26.97 7.07
CA ILE A 446 13.21 25.88 6.88
C ILE A 446 13.91 24.57 7.20
N VAL A 447 13.56 23.92 8.30
CA VAL A 447 14.13 22.63 8.70
C VAL A 447 13.29 21.48 8.12
N ARG A 448 13.87 20.71 7.20
CA ARG A 448 13.20 19.59 6.53
C ARG A 448 13.77 18.25 7.00
N ARG A 449 12.90 17.38 7.53
CA ARG A 449 13.24 15.97 7.80
C ARG A 449 13.32 15.18 6.50
N THR A 450 14.32 14.30 6.41
CA THR A 450 14.65 13.55 5.22
C THR A 450 15.24 12.16 5.53
N TYR A 451 15.59 11.38 4.52
CA TYR A 451 16.10 10.01 4.64
C TYR A 451 17.49 9.85 4.03
N PRO A 452 18.30 8.87 4.47
CA PRO A 452 19.66 8.67 3.99
C PRO A 452 19.75 7.84 2.68
N ASP A 453 18.76 7.93 1.77
CA ASP A 453 18.80 7.22 0.49
C ASP A 453 19.17 8.12 -0.71
N GLY A 454 19.56 7.48 -1.84
CA GLY A 454 20.04 8.17 -3.03
C GLY A 454 19.00 9.05 -3.70
N LEU A 455 17.76 8.57 -3.83
CA LEU A 455 16.65 9.32 -4.41
C LEU A 455 16.35 10.55 -3.56
N GLN A 456 16.30 10.37 -2.24
CA GLN A 456 16.00 11.45 -1.33
C GLN A 456 17.09 12.53 -1.33
N ARG A 457 18.37 12.16 -1.40
CA ARG A 457 19.47 13.15 -1.55
C ARG A 457 19.34 13.99 -2.82
N ALA A 458 18.93 13.39 -3.93
CA ALA A 458 18.69 14.13 -5.17
C ALA A 458 17.48 15.08 -5.06
N LEU A 459 16.40 14.66 -4.39
CA LEU A 459 15.24 15.50 -4.11
C LEU A 459 15.60 16.66 -3.17
N ASP A 460 16.41 16.41 -2.14
CA ASP A 460 16.85 17.43 -1.19
C ASP A 460 17.74 18.48 -1.87
N GLY A 461 18.63 18.06 -2.77
CA GLY A 461 19.45 18.98 -3.58
C GLY A 461 18.57 19.87 -4.49
N LEU A 462 17.51 19.30 -5.09
CA LEU A 462 16.57 20.10 -5.87
C LEU A 462 15.80 21.10 -4.99
N TRP A 463 15.34 20.67 -3.82
CA TRP A 463 14.69 21.53 -2.84
C TRP A 463 15.57 22.69 -2.40
N GLN A 464 16.82 22.40 -2.04
CA GLN A 464 17.80 23.42 -1.64
C GLN A 464 17.98 24.48 -2.74
N LYS A 465 18.15 24.03 -4.00
CA LYS A 465 18.28 24.92 -5.14
C LYS A 465 17.03 25.80 -5.34
N ASN A 466 15.85 25.19 -5.25
CA ASN A 466 14.56 25.87 -5.48
C ASN A 466 14.28 26.92 -4.40
N LEU A 467 14.49 26.59 -3.12
CA LEU A 467 14.26 27.52 -2.02
C LEU A 467 15.29 28.65 -2.02
N LYS A 468 16.56 28.35 -2.29
CA LYS A 468 17.60 29.37 -2.45
C LYS A 468 17.24 30.38 -3.54
N ALA A 469 16.65 29.96 -4.65
CA ALA A 469 16.25 30.85 -5.76
C ALA A 469 15.20 31.90 -5.36
N VAL A 470 14.47 31.68 -4.26
CA VAL A 470 13.49 32.61 -3.70
C VAL A 470 13.94 33.24 -2.36
N GLY A 471 15.24 33.08 -2.00
CA GLY A 471 15.82 33.64 -0.79
C GLY A 471 15.46 32.89 0.50
N LEU A 472 15.00 31.65 0.43
CA LEU A 472 14.67 30.84 1.61
C LEU A 472 15.80 29.85 1.94
N LYS A 473 16.31 29.91 3.17
CA LYS A 473 17.31 28.99 3.68
C LYS A 473 16.64 27.66 4.07
N VAL A 474 17.24 26.53 3.67
CA VAL A 474 16.77 25.20 4.07
C VAL A 474 17.90 24.38 4.69
N GLU A 475 17.58 23.67 5.77
CA GLU A 475 18.46 22.71 6.44
C GLU A 475 17.78 21.34 6.49
N PHE A 476 18.62 20.27 6.39
CA PHE A 476 18.10 18.91 6.35
C PHE A 476 18.45 18.14 7.61
N GLN A 477 17.43 17.57 8.25
CA GLN A 477 17.58 16.66 9.36
C GLN A 477 17.39 15.23 8.87
N VAL A 478 18.49 14.50 8.68
CA VAL A 478 18.50 13.13 8.16
C VAL A 478 18.20 12.14 9.28
N SER A 479 17.19 11.29 9.12
CA SER A 479 16.82 10.21 10.05
C SER A 479 16.16 9.05 9.31
N GLN A 480 16.11 7.87 9.93
CA GLN A 480 15.41 6.72 9.39
C GLN A 480 13.88 6.91 9.44
N TRP A 481 13.16 6.16 8.60
CA TRP A 481 11.70 6.25 8.51
C TRP A 481 10.98 6.15 9.87
N PRO A 482 11.27 5.15 10.76
CA PRO A 482 10.55 5.04 12.03
C PRO A 482 10.76 6.25 12.94
N GLU A 483 11.94 6.85 12.94
CA GLU A 483 12.27 8.05 13.72
C GLU A 483 11.53 9.27 13.20
N ASN A 484 11.52 9.47 11.87
CA ASN A 484 10.80 10.56 11.23
C ASN A 484 9.29 10.44 11.47
N LEU A 485 8.73 9.23 11.36
CA LEU A 485 7.31 8.98 11.63
C LEU A 485 6.97 9.26 13.10
N LYS A 486 7.77 8.77 14.04
CA LYS A 486 7.58 9.02 15.48
C LYS A 486 7.64 10.51 15.79
N ALA A 487 8.59 11.24 15.20
CA ALA A 487 8.70 12.68 15.37
C ALA A 487 7.47 13.41 14.79
N ALA A 488 6.99 13.01 13.62
CA ALA A 488 5.80 13.59 13.00
C ALA A 488 4.54 13.33 13.83
N GLN A 489 4.36 12.11 14.34
CA GLN A 489 3.26 11.75 15.24
C GLN A 489 3.29 12.57 16.54
N ALA A 490 4.47 12.84 17.09
CA ALA A 490 4.65 13.66 18.27
C ALA A 490 4.56 15.18 18.00
N GLY A 491 4.54 15.63 16.72
CA GLY A 491 4.57 17.04 16.37
C GLY A 491 5.97 17.67 16.42
N ASN A 492 7.03 16.87 16.55
CA ASN A 492 8.41 17.32 16.67
C ASN A 492 9.10 17.43 15.30
N PHE A 493 8.55 18.26 14.43
CA PHE A 493 9.11 18.55 13.10
C PHE A 493 8.58 19.91 12.60
N MET A 494 9.27 20.49 11.64
CA MET A 494 8.81 21.68 10.94
C MET A 494 8.23 21.29 9.57
N VAL A 495 9.03 20.63 8.74
CA VAL A 495 8.64 20.13 7.41
C VAL A 495 9.11 18.69 7.23
N TRP A 496 8.28 17.85 6.62
CA TRP A 496 8.65 16.47 6.30
C TRP A 496 8.07 16.05 4.94
N ALA A 497 8.80 15.20 4.20
CA ALA A 497 8.32 14.60 2.96
C ALA A 497 7.99 13.12 3.16
N ALA A 498 6.82 12.71 2.69
CA ALA A 498 6.36 11.33 2.80
C ALA A 498 5.68 10.83 1.53
N GLY A 499 5.66 9.52 1.36
CA GLY A 499 4.80 8.83 0.40
C GLY A 499 3.42 8.56 0.99
N SER A 500 2.45 8.37 0.13
CA SER A 500 1.07 8.08 0.49
C SER A 500 0.43 7.20 -0.57
N SER A 501 -0.16 6.08 -0.16
CA SER A 501 -0.88 5.16 -1.03
C SER A 501 -2.33 5.01 -0.56
N ALA A 502 -3.25 4.86 -1.49
CA ALA A 502 -4.61 4.47 -1.18
C ALA A 502 -4.68 2.94 -1.03
N SER A 503 -5.37 2.48 0.00
CA SER A 503 -5.66 1.06 0.25
C SER A 503 -6.98 0.61 -0.37
N GLN A 504 -7.84 1.56 -0.72
CA GLN A 504 -9.17 1.37 -1.27
C GLN A 504 -9.41 2.36 -2.42
N PRO A 505 -10.37 2.10 -3.34
CA PRO A 505 -10.68 3.00 -4.45
C PRO A 505 -11.45 4.25 -4.01
N ASP A 506 -11.16 4.77 -2.83
CA ASP A 506 -11.79 5.95 -2.24
C ASP A 506 -10.77 7.02 -1.83
N GLY A 507 -11.02 8.27 -2.23
CA GLY A 507 -10.22 9.43 -1.87
C GLY A 507 -10.37 9.90 -0.42
N LEU A 508 -11.33 9.36 0.32
CA LEU A 508 -11.59 9.74 1.73
C LEU A 508 -10.34 9.54 2.61
N GLY A 509 -9.60 8.43 2.41
CA GLY A 509 -8.35 8.18 3.13
C GLY A 509 -7.28 9.25 2.89
N ALA A 510 -7.25 9.87 1.72
CA ALA A 510 -6.36 11.00 1.44
C ALA A 510 -6.78 12.27 2.20
N LEU A 511 -8.08 12.50 2.36
CA LEU A 511 -8.65 13.63 3.10
C LEU A 511 -8.58 13.46 4.62
N GLN A 512 -8.51 12.22 5.13
CA GLN A 512 -8.33 11.94 6.55
C GLN A 512 -7.07 12.60 7.13
N ARG A 513 -6.07 12.84 6.28
CA ARG A 513 -4.84 13.57 6.66
C ARG A 513 -5.08 15.04 7.00
N LEU A 514 -6.25 15.56 6.71
CA LEU A 514 -6.66 16.93 7.00
C LEU A 514 -7.71 16.99 8.13
N TYR A 515 -8.21 15.84 8.58
CA TYR A 515 -9.25 15.74 9.58
C TYR A 515 -8.67 16.01 10.98
N GLY A 516 -9.13 17.06 11.65
CA GLY A 516 -8.59 17.54 12.92
C GLY A 516 -8.53 16.49 14.02
N PRO A 517 -9.60 15.70 14.27
CA PRO A 517 -9.59 14.62 15.26
C PRO A 517 -8.55 13.51 15.02
N SER A 518 -8.04 13.36 13.80
CA SER A 518 -6.97 12.40 13.46
C SER A 518 -5.55 12.95 13.69
N SER A 519 -5.39 14.10 14.37
CA SER A 519 -4.08 14.72 14.63
C SER A 519 -3.13 13.81 15.41
N GLY A 520 -1.89 13.69 14.92
CA GLY A 520 -0.89 12.77 15.47
C GLY A 520 -1.02 11.32 15.03
N GLY A 521 -2.14 10.99 14.35
CA GLY A 521 -2.36 9.73 13.64
C GLY A 521 -2.23 9.94 12.13
N SER A 522 -3.34 9.80 11.38
CA SER A 522 -3.35 10.05 9.93
C SER A 522 -3.08 11.52 9.57
N ASN A 523 -3.52 12.45 10.37
CA ASN A 523 -3.27 13.89 10.21
C ASN A 523 -1.95 14.29 10.89
N LEU A 524 -0.85 14.06 10.20
CA LEU A 524 0.49 14.42 10.68
C LEU A 524 0.76 15.92 10.60
N SER A 525 0.08 16.66 9.73
CA SER A 525 0.21 18.13 9.66
C SER A 525 -0.39 18.84 10.87
N ARG A 526 -1.25 18.17 11.63
CA ARG A 526 -2.01 18.76 12.74
C ARG A 526 -2.91 19.91 12.30
N PHE A 527 -3.35 19.87 11.04
CA PHE A 527 -4.32 20.82 10.51
C PHE A 527 -5.64 20.69 11.27
N LYS A 528 -6.23 21.80 11.66
CA LYS A 528 -7.51 21.87 12.38
C LYS A 528 -8.37 22.95 11.74
N ASN A 529 -9.50 22.54 11.20
CA ASN A 529 -10.47 23.47 10.63
C ASN A 529 -11.87 22.88 10.79
N VAL A 530 -12.72 23.55 11.55
CA VAL A 530 -14.06 23.06 11.90
C VAL A 530 -14.95 22.85 10.66
N GLU A 531 -14.83 23.71 9.65
CA GLU A 531 -15.60 23.59 8.41
C GLU A 531 -15.13 22.36 7.60
N PHE A 532 -13.82 22.13 7.56
CA PHE A 532 -13.26 20.95 6.92
C PHE A 532 -13.68 19.67 7.65
N ASP A 533 -13.63 19.69 8.97
CA ASP A 533 -13.99 18.53 9.80
C ASP A 533 -15.49 18.16 9.59
N ALA A 534 -16.39 19.16 9.55
CA ALA A 534 -17.79 18.95 9.25
C ALA A 534 -18.03 18.40 7.83
N LEU A 535 -17.29 18.91 6.84
CA LEU A 535 -17.32 18.42 5.46
C LEU A 535 -16.84 16.98 5.37
N TYR A 536 -15.73 16.64 6.03
CA TYR A 536 -15.18 15.28 6.07
C TYR A 536 -16.17 14.30 6.70
N GLU A 537 -16.78 14.67 7.82
CA GLU A 537 -17.83 13.86 8.49
C GLU A 537 -19.04 13.62 7.59
N ARG A 538 -19.43 14.58 6.75
CA ARG A 538 -20.50 14.40 5.77
C ARG A 538 -20.06 13.45 4.65
N LEU A 539 -18.84 13.63 4.09
CA LEU A 539 -18.26 12.78 3.04
C LEU A 539 -18.23 11.30 3.41
N ARG A 540 -17.87 10.98 4.66
CA ARG A 540 -17.76 9.58 5.11
C ARG A 540 -19.09 8.88 5.30
N ARG A 541 -20.20 9.63 5.41
CA ARG A 541 -21.54 9.10 5.73
C ARG A 541 -22.46 8.96 4.53
N ILE A 542 -22.12 9.55 3.40
CA ILE A 542 -22.97 9.52 2.20
C ILE A 542 -22.41 8.55 1.15
N PRO A 543 -23.31 7.90 0.38
CA PRO A 543 -22.90 7.06 -0.74
C PRO A 543 -22.34 7.89 -1.90
N ASP A 544 -21.72 7.22 -2.89
CA ASP A 544 -21.28 7.87 -4.12
C ASP A 544 -22.43 8.54 -4.85
N GLY A 545 -22.09 9.66 -5.49
CA GLY A 545 -23.03 10.46 -6.26
C GLY A 545 -22.57 11.89 -6.42
N PRO A 546 -23.34 12.72 -7.14
CA PRO A 546 -22.96 14.10 -7.46
C PRO A 546 -22.71 14.98 -6.23
N GLU A 547 -23.44 14.75 -5.15
CA GLU A 547 -23.26 15.47 -3.90
C GLU A 547 -21.88 15.16 -3.29
N ARG A 548 -21.48 13.88 -3.26
CA ARG A 548 -20.19 13.47 -2.73
C ARG A 548 -19.03 14.02 -3.55
N GLU A 549 -19.16 14.06 -4.87
CA GLU A 549 -18.17 14.66 -5.77
C GLU A 549 -17.98 16.16 -5.51
N GLN A 550 -19.07 16.90 -5.29
CA GLN A 550 -19.01 18.30 -4.91
C GLN A 550 -18.30 18.52 -3.57
N LEU A 551 -18.56 17.69 -2.58
CA LEU A 551 -17.86 17.73 -1.30
C LEU A 551 -16.36 17.44 -1.45
N PHE A 552 -15.97 16.47 -2.30
CA PHE A 552 -14.57 16.25 -2.64
C PHE A 552 -13.92 17.49 -3.25
N LEU A 553 -14.62 18.18 -4.16
CA LEU A 553 -14.12 19.42 -4.77
C LEU A 553 -13.93 20.52 -3.73
N GLN A 554 -14.88 20.69 -2.81
CA GLN A 554 -14.77 21.65 -1.71
C GLN A 554 -13.60 21.30 -0.79
N ALA A 555 -13.44 20.05 -0.39
CA ALA A 555 -12.33 19.60 0.44
C ALA A 555 -10.97 19.85 -0.22
N LYS A 556 -10.84 19.58 -1.53
CA LYS A 556 -9.62 19.89 -2.32
C LYS A 556 -9.30 21.38 -2.28
N ARG A 557 -10.28 22.24 -2.51
CA ARG A 557 -10.11 23.70 -2.48
C ARG A 557 -9.67 24.22 -1.11
N MET A 558 -10.29 23.72 -0.03
CA MET A 558 -9.91 24.07 1.34
C MET A 558 -8.48 23.63 1.68
N SER A 559 -8.09 22.41 1.28
CA SER A 559 -6.72 21.92 1.45
C SER A 559 -5.70 22.83 0.77
N LEU A 560 -5.97 23.27 -0.45
CA LEU A 560 -5.08 24.16 -1.21
C LEU A 560 -5.06 25.58 -0.66
N ALA A 561 -6.19 26.09 -0.17
CA ALA A 561 -6.28 27.42 0.41
C ALA A 561 -5.40 27.57 1.65
N TRP A 562 -5.43 26.60 2.57
CA TRP A 562 -4.65 26.61 3.80
C TRP A 562 -3.23 26.07 3.64
N ALA A 563 -2.98 25.28 2.59
CA ALA A 563 -1.70 24.67 2.24
C ALA A 563 -1.01 23.92 3.41
N PRO A 564 -1.68 23.03 4.16
CA PRO A 564 -1.01 22.21 5.18
C PRO A 564 -0.15 21.11 4.56
N TYR A 565 -0.34 20.86 3.25
CA TYR A 565 0.41 19.91 2.44
C TYR A 565 0.74 20.49 1.07
N ARG A 566 1.88 20.05 0.50
CA ARG A 566 2.20 20.18 -0.92
C ARG A 566 2.15 18.80 -1.55
N GLN A 567 1.28 18.63 -2.53
CA GLN A 567 1.30 17.43 -3.37
C GLN A 567 2.38 17.59 -4.45
N HIS A 568 3.22 16.57 -4.64
CA HIS A 568 4.29 16.61 -5.65
C HIS A 568 3.91 15.83 -6.88
N VAL A 569 3.88 14.50 -6.76
CA VAL A 569 3.71 13.61 -7.91
C VAL A 569 2.87 12.39 -7.55
N HIS A 570 2.21 11.82 -8.57
CA HIS A 570 1.73 10.45 -8.57
C HIS A 570 2.76 9.57 -9.27
N ARG A 571 3.19 8.47 -8.64
CA ARG A 571 4.24 7.61 -9.18
C ARG A 571 3.72 6.69 -10.26
N ILE A 572 4.54 6.46 -11.29
CA ILE A 572 4.31 5.46 -12.31
C ILE A 572 4.95 4.15 -11.87
N TYR A 573 4.19 3.07 -11.92
CA TYR A 573 4.70 1.72 -11.76
C TYR A 573 5.17 1.19 -13.10
N SER A 574 6.44 0.86 -13.20
CA SER A 574 7.05 0.27 -14.38
C SER A 574 7.41 -1.18 -14.06
N ASP A 575 6.57 -2.11 -14.50
CA ASP A 575 6.73 -3.54 -14.26
C ASP A 575 7.26 -4.23 -15.52
N MET A 576 8.01 -5.31 -15.35
CA MET A 576 8.46 -6.16 -16.45
C MET A 576 8.17 -7.62 -16.17
N VAL A 577 7.76 -8.34 -17.22
CA VAL A 577 7.45 -9.77 -17.17
C VAL A 577 8.18 -10.53 -18.27
N HIS A 578 8.62 -11.73 -17.97
CA HIS A 578 9.12 -12.65 -18.96
C HIS A 578 7.99 -13.17 -19.87
N PRO A 579 8.28 -13.60 -21.12
CA PRO A 579 7.25 -14.01 -22.09
C PRO A 579 6.40 -15.19 -21.63
N TRP A 580 6.94 -16.08 -20.80
CA TRP A 580 6.20 -17.23 -20.27
C TRP A 580 5.23 -16.89 -19.15
N LEU A 581 5.39 -15.74 -18.45
CA LEU A 581 4.38 -15.27 -17.50
C LEU A 581 3.24 -14.60 -18.26
N VAL A 582 2.09 -15.25 -18.33
CA VAL A 582 0.91 -14.77 -19.06
C VAL A 582 -0.23 -14.47 -18.11
N GLY A 583 -1.06 -13.48 -18.50
CA GLY A 583 -2.23 -13.08 -17.70
C GLY A 583 -1.96 -12.01 -16.64
N TYR A 584 -0.70 -11.57 -16.47
CA TYR A 584 -0.42 -10.49 -15.53
C TYR A 584 -0.98 -9.16 -16.01
N ARG A 585 -1.79 -8.55 -15.17
CA ARG A 585 -2.25 -7.16 -15.25
C ARG A 585 -2.14 -6.55 -13.86
N ARG A 586 -1.48 -5.39 -13.75
CA ARG A 586 -1.21 -4.79 -12.44
C ARG A 586 -2.49 -4.52 -11.65
N PRO A 587 -2.67 -5.08 -10.45
CA PRO A 587 -3.76 -4.69 -9.55
C PRO A 587 -3.41 -3.37 -8.85
N PHE A 588 -4.45 -2.59 -8.45
CA PHE A 588 -4.24 -1.31 -7.77
C PHE A 588 -4.41 -1.40 -6.26
N PHE A 589 -5.46 -2.06 -5.77
CA PHE A 589 -5.84 -2.08 -4.35
C PHE A 589 -5.70 -3.44 -3.68
N SER A 590 -5.41 -4.49 -4.44
CA SER A 590 -5.19 -5.84 -3.92
C SER A 590 -4.01 -6.48 -4.62
N GLN A 591 -3.17 -7.16 -3.86
CA GLN A 591 -2.06 -7.95 -4.42
C GLN A 591 -2.48 -9.41 -4.71
N ARG A 592 -3.77 -9.73 -4.68
CA ARG A 592 -4.32 -11.08 -4.88
C ARG A 592 -4.42 -11.41 -6.39
N TRP A 593 -3.28 -11.72 -7.04
CA TRP A 593 -3.25 -11.98 -8.48
C TRP A 593 -2.52 -13.27 -8.90
N TRP A 594 -1.71 -13.90 -8.04
CA TRP A 594 -0.86 -15.05 -8.40
C TRP A 594 -1.65 -16.23 -8.93
N HIS A 595 -2.81 -16.52 -8.35
CA HIS A 595 -3.68 -17.61 -8.76
C HIS A 595 -4.36 -17.41 -10.12
N ARG A 596 -4.30 -16.19 -10.69
CA ARG A 596 -4.92 -15.82 -11.97
C ARG A 596 -3.93 -15.68 -13.13
N VAL A 597 -2.65 -15.86 -12.91
CA VAL A 597 -1.63 -15.89 -13.96
C VAL A 597 -1.24 -17.31 -14.28
N ASP A 598 -0.73 -17.52 -15.49
CA ASP A 598 -0.31 -18.83 -15.97
C ASP A 598 1.15 -18.81 -16.42
N ILE A 599 1.81 -19.94 -16.35
CA ILE A 599 3.16 -20.15 -16.89
C ILE A 599 3.04 -20.93 -18.20
N ASP A 600 3.41 -20.27 -19.30
CA ASP A 600 3.48 -20.89 -20.63
C ASP A 600 4.75 -21.72 -20.77
N GLU A 601 4.65 -23.01 -20.47
CA GLU A 601 5.77 -23.94 -20.51
C GLU A 601 6.41 -24.05 -21.89
N SER A 602 5.67 -23.83 -22.98
CA SER A 602 6.23 -23.91 -24.32
C SER A 602 7.30 -22.84 -24.56
N GLN A 603 7.08 -21.65 -24.03
CA GLN A 603 8.04 -20.54 -24.08
C GLN A 603 9.21 -20.73 -23.09
N LEU A 604 8.97 -21.38 -21.96
CA LEU A 604 10.00 -21.70 -20.98
C LEU A 604 10.97 -22.77 -21.51
N ARG A 605 10.45 -23.87 -22.09
CA ARG A 605 11.25 -24.99 -22.63
C ARG A 605 12.03 -24.62 -23.89
N GLY A 606 11.53 -23.70 -24.70
CA GLY A 606 12.20 -23.24 -25.91
C GLY A 606 13.57 -22.61 -25.66
N ARG A 607 13.81 -22.07 -24.45
CA ARG A 607 15.08 -21.43 -24.04
C ARG A 607 16.08 -22.34 -23.37
N GLN A 608 15.64 -23.44 -22.76
CA GLN A 608 16.56 -24.45 -22.20
C GLN A 608 17.32 -25.22 -23.30
N ARG A 609 16.95 -25.04 -24.57
CA ARG A 609 17.57 -25.69 -25.74
C ARG A 609 18.48 -24.76 -26.57
N THR A 610 18.57 -23.47 -26.21
CA THR A 610 19.48 -22.50 -26.81
C THR A 610 20.56 -22.06 -25.81
#